data_12869274f4b4d2a78d88b8921314d943
#
_entry.id   12869274f4b4d2a78d88b8921314d943
#
_cell.length_a   1.000
_cell.length_b   1.000
_cell.length_c   1.000
_cell.angle_alpha   90.00
_cell.angle_beta   90.00
_cell.angle_gamma   90.00
#
_symmetry.space_group_name_H-M   'P 1'
#
loop_
_entity.id
_entity.type
_entity.pdbx_description
1 polymer ?
#
loop_
_entity_poly.entity_id
_entity_poly.type
_entity_poly.pdbx_seq_one_letter_code
_entity_poly.pdbx_strand_id
1 'polypeptide(L)'
;SAVQKITNLLGGHGDYRLIVLAPSSVQEMHDFAALSFELSDKYRNPVMILSDGRIGQMMEPLTLSDRKPRTVEKDWALTGAKDREPNTIRSFYMEPGTLEETNKRIQKKLKEIEAEEVRYESFQMEDAEVMFVAYGTSARLCKGVIRELRGEGIRTGLLRPISLWPFPSEIIRELSDKIKSIFVVEMNAGQMVEDVRLACRDRVPVHFHGRMGGGVPTTEEIITQLKQTL
;
A
#
# COMPACT_ATOMS: atom_id res chain seq x y z
N SER A 1 -6.50 -2.38 -9.73
CA SER A 1 -6.52 -1.77 -8.39
C SER A 1 -6.66 -0.26 -8.50
N ALA A 2 -7.16 0.37 -7.44
CA ALA A 2 -7.32 1.83 -7.37
C ALA A 2 -5.97 2.55 -7.47
N VAL A 3 -4.94 2.01 -6.83
CA VAL A 3 -3.56 2.50 -6.93
C VAL A 3 -3.05 2.39 -8.36
N GLN A 4 -3.40 1.33 -9.08
CA GLN A 4 -3.02 1.18 -10.47
C GLN A 4 -3.73 2.19 -11.39
N LYS A 5 -5.00 2.53 -11.09
CA LYS A 5 -5.70 3.60 -11.82
C LYS A 5 -4.97 4.93 -11.66
N ILE A 6 -4.51 5.27 -10.44
CA ILE A 6 -3.75 6.49 -10.18
C ILE A 6 -2.40 6.46 -10.90
N THR A 7 -1.65 5.37 -10.82
CA THR A 7 -0.34 5.27 -11.47
C THR A 7 -0.45 5.24 -12.99
N ASN A 8 -1.46 4.57 -13.56
CA ASN A 8 -1.68 4.56 -15.01
C ASN A 8 -2.12 5.93 -15.55
N LEU A 9 -2.91 6.69 -14.79
CA LEU A 9 -3.32 8.04 -15.16
C LEU A 9 -2.15 9.05 -15.15
N LEU A 10 -1.20 8.85 -14.26
CA LEU A 10 -0.08 9.78 -14.06
C LEU A 10 1.22 9.34 -14.74
N GLY A 11 1.37 8.06 -15.06
CA GLY A 11 2.63 7.46 -15.48
C GLY A 11 2.70 6.94 -16.92
N GLY A 12 1.58 6.81 -17.63
CA GLY A 12 1.55 6.32 -19.02
C GLY A 12 0.72 5.06 -19.23
N HIS A 13 0.97 4.38 -20.36
CA HIS A 13 0.24 3.22 -20.83
C HIS A 13 1.03 1.92 -20.61
N GLY A 14 0.32 0.80 -20.54
CA GLY A 14 0.89 -0.55 -20.48
C GLY A 14 0.73 -1.26 -19.15
N ASP A 15 1.30 -2.45 -19.10
CA ASP A 15 1.13 -3.40 -18.00
C ASP A 15 2.20 -3.24 -16.91
N TYR A 16 2.60 -2.02 -16.60
CA TYR A 16 3.55 -1.75 -15.54
C TYR A 16 2.86 -1.51 -14.18
N ARG A 17 3.61 -1.70 -13.11
CA ARG A 17 3.18 -1.39 -11.74
C ARG A 17 4.31 -0.73 -10.98
N LEU A 18 3.95 0.19 -10.09
CA LEU A 18 4.87 0.79 -9.13
C LEU A 18 4.70 0.13 -7.77
N ILE A 19 5.78 -0.05 -7.03
CA ILE A 19 5.68 -0.35 -5.61
C ILE A 19 5.20 0.91 -4.92
N VAL A 20 4.13 0.81 -4.11
CA VAL A 20 3.54 1.97 -3.44
C VAL A 20 3.51 1.70 -1.94
N LEU A 21 4.20 2.53 -1.16
CA LEU A 21 4.26 2.48 0.29
C LEU A 21 3.47 3.62 0.90
N ALA A 22 2.61 3.30 1.88
CA ALA A 22 1.75 4.27 2.57
C ALA A 22 2.18 4.40 4.05
N PRO A 23 2.95 5.45 4.41
CA PRO A 23 3.33 5.70 5.77
C PRO A 23 2.15 6.16 6.61
N SER A 24 2.19 5.93 7.93
CA SER A 24 1.23 6.42 8.90
C SER A 24 1.86 7.31 10.00
N SER A 25 3.15 7.60 9.90
CA SER A 25 3.88 8.46 10.85
C SER A 25 5.05 9.17 10.17
N VAL A 26 5.61 10.19 10.83
CA VAL A 26 6.82 10.88 10.38
C VAL A 26 8.02 9.92 10.39
N GLN A 27 8.10 9.01 11.37
CA GLN A 27 9.14 7.99 11.41
C GLN A 27 9.07 7.08 10.17
N GLU A 28 7.89 6.59 9.79
CA GLU A 28 7.75 5.78 8.59
C GLU A 28 8.04 6.55 7.30
N MET A 29 7.73 7.84 7.23
CA MET A 29 8.14 8.70 6.10
C MET A 29 9.66 8.69 5.92
N HIS A 30 10.40 8.83 7.02
CA HIS A 30 11.87 8.77 7.02
C HIS A 30 12.38 7.37 6.62
N ASP A 31 11.86 6.33 7.25
CA ASP A 31 12.33 4.96 7.05
C ASP A 31 12.01 4.44 5.64
N PHE A 32 10.86 4.82 5.09
CA PHE A 32 10.46 4.44 3.74
C PHE A 32 11.27 5.17 2.67
N ALA A 33 11.89 6.31 2.97
CA ALA A 33 12.80 6.94 2.01
C ALA A 33 13.97 5.99 1.68
N ALA A 34 14.65 5.46 2.70
CA ALA A 34 15.73 4.49 2.50
C ALA A 34 15.22 3.18 1.86
N LEU A 35 14.10 2.64 2.36
CA LEU A 35 13.48 1.43 1.83
C LEU A 35 13.10 1.58 0.35
N SER A 36 12.61 2.75 -0.07
CA SER A 36 12.23 3.00 -1.45
C SER A 36 13.41 2.87 -2.41
N PHE A 37 14.58 3.39 -2.04
CA PHE A 37 15.79 3.22 -2.84
C PHE A 37 16.24 1.77 -2.88
N GLU A 38 16.22 1.06 -1.74
CA GLU A 38 16.59 -0.36 -1.69
C GLU A 38 15.69 -1.22 -2.61
N LEU A 39 14.38 -1.01 -2.56
CA LEU A 39 13.41 -1.72 -3.40
C LEU A 39 13.54 -1.34 -4.88
N SER A 40 13.74 -0.03 -5.14
CA SER A 40 13.93 0.46 -6.51
C SER A 40 15.17 -0.14 -7.16
N ASP A 41 16.27 -0.24 -6.42
CA ASP A 41 17.51 -0.84 -6.90
C ASP A 41 17.40 -2.36 -7.05
N LYS A 42 16.79 -3.05 -6.05
CA LYS A 42 16.59 -4.51 -6.06
C LYS A 42 15.82 -4.98 -7.28
N TYR A 43 14.72 -4.30 -7.58
CA TYR A 43 13.81 -4.73 -8.66
C TYR A 43 13.96 -3.93 -9.95
N ARG A 44 14.85 -2.93 -9.98
CA ARG A 44 14.90 -1.96 -11.09
C ARG A 44 13.48 -1.51 -11.45
N ASN A 45 12.77 -1.01 -10.45
CA ASN A 45 11.36 -0.62 -10.54
C ASN A 45 11.12 0.66 -9.74
N PRO A 46 10.40 1.65 -10.28
CA PRO A 46 10.08 2.84 -9.51
C PRO A 46 9.27 2.49 -8.25
N VAL A 47 9.53 3.23 -7.17
CA VAL A 47 8.82 3.13 -5.90
C VAL A 47 8.20 4.47 -5.58
N MET A 48 6.95 4.46 -5.12
CA MET A 48 6.21 5.66 -4.70
C MET A 48 5.97 5.60 -3.20
N ILE A 49 6.24 6.70 -2.50
CA ILE A 49 5.75 6.92 -1.14
C ILE A 49 4.49 7.76 -1.26
N LEU A 50 3.35 7.17 -0.91
CA LEU A 50 2.04 7.82 -0.95
C LEU A 50 1.65 8.26 0.46
N SER A 51 1.91 9.52 0.78
CA SER A 51 1.52 10.14 2.04
C SER A 51 0.31 11.05 1.84
N ASP A 52 -0.45 11.26 2.91
CA ASP A 52 -1.48 12.28 2.93
C ASP A 52 -0.95 13.63 3.44
N GLY A 53 -1.67 14.71 3.10
CA GLY A 53 -1.25 16.07 3.44
C GLY A 53 -1.18 16.34 4.95
N ARG A 54 -1.87 15.55 5.78
CA ARG A 54 -1.84 15.71 7.24
C ARG A 54 -0.54 15.16 7.82
N ILE A 55 -0.12 13.98 7.39
CA ILE A 55 1.19 13.40 7.76
C ILE A 55 2.32 14.31 7.24
N GLY A 56 2.19 14.85 6.03
CA GLY A 56 3.19 15.76 5.46
C GLY A 56 3.38 17.08 6.19
N GLN A 57 2.42 17.52 7.02
CA GLN A 57 2.47 18.74 7.84
C GLN A 57 2.66 18.48 9.33
N MET A 58 2.71 17.21 9.73
CA MET A 58 2.79 16.80 11.12
C MET A 58 4.23 16.88 11.63
N MET A 59 4.38 17.25 12.90
CA MET A 59 5.65 17.16 13.63
C MET A 59 5.56 16.04 14.66
N GLU A 60 6.48 15.09 14.58
CA GLU A 60 6.64 14.00 15.54
C GLU A 60 8.11 13.82 15.87
N PRO A 61 8.45 13.26 17.04
CA PRO A 61 9.82 12.87 17.34
C PRO A 61 10.34 11.89 16.28
N LEU A 62 11.57 12.11 15.82
CA LEU A 62 12.23 11.28 14.82
C LEU A 62 13.49 10.66 15.42
N THR A 63 13.61 9.35 15.31
CA THR A 63 14.84 8.63 15.59
C THR A 63 15.59 8.39 14.27
N LEU A 64 16.77 9.00 14.13
CA LEU A 64 17.61 8.73 12.97
C LEU A 64 18.14 7.30 13.04
N SER A 65 18.02 6.60 11.94
CA SER A 65 18.53 5.23 11.84
C SER A 65 20.02 5.24 11.53
N ASP A 66 20.80 4.48 12.31
CA ASP A 66 22.21 4.19 12.01
C ASP A 66 22.36 3.13 10.90
N ARG A 67 21.25 2.68 10.33
CA ARG A 67 21.23 1.68 9.27
C ARG A 67 21.96 2.20 8.03
N LYS A 68 23.03 1.51 7.66
CA LYS A 68 23.69 1.77 6.39
C LYS A 68 22.78 1.33 5.25
N PRO A 69 22.58 2.14 4.21
CA PRO A 69 21.82 1.75 3.03
C PRO A 69 22.40 0.45 2.45
N ARG A 70 21.53 -0.48 2.08
CA ARG A 70 21.94 -1.71 1.41
C ARG A 70 22.36 -1.35 -0.02
N THR A 71 23.63 -1.59 -0.34
CA THR A 71 24.12 -1.43 -1.70
C THR A 71 23.74 -2.64 -2.53
N VAL A 72 23.07 -2.40 -3.64
CA VAL A 72 22.72 -3.41 -4.65
C VAL A 72 23.66 -3.26 -5.82
N GLU A 73 24.25 -4.35 -6.30
CA GLU A 73 25.01 -4.33 -7.55
C GLU A 73 24.08 -4.00 -8.71
N LYS A 74 24.52 -3.08 -9.57
CA LYS A 74 23.76 -2.55 -10.71
C LYS A 74 24.51 -2.82 -12.01
N ASP A 75 24.52 -4.08 -12.44
CA ASP A 75 25.10 -4.53 -13.70
C ASP A 75 24.53 -3.82 -14.94
N TRP A 76 23.28 -3.36 -14.80
CA TRP A 76 22.55 -2.60 -15.81
C TRP A 76 22.90 -1.11 -15.84
N ALA A 77 23.67 -0.56 -14.89
CA ALA A 77 23.91 0.87 -14.78
C ALA A 77 24.78 1.40 -15.93
N LEU A 78 24.52 2.65 -16.32
CA LEU A 78 25.25 3.35 -17.38
C LEU A 78 26.50 4.06 -16.79
N THR A 79 27.47 3.29 -16.35
CA THR A 79 28.70 3.79 -15.69
C THR A 79 29.86 4.01 -16.66
N GLY A 80 29.61 3.98 -17.97
CA GLY A 80 30.63 3.87 -19.01
C GLY A 80 30.90 2.40 -19.36
N ALA A 81 31.48 2.15 -20.53
CA ALA A 81 31.71 0.81 -21.05
C ALA A 81 33.19 0.46 -21.15
N LYS A 82 34.02 0.95 -20.22
CA LYS A 82 35.44 0.63 -20.20
C LYS A 82 35.59 -0.86 -19.86
N ASP A 83 36.27 -1.58 -20.74
CA ASP A 83 36.59 -3.00 -20.60
C ASP A 83 35.39 -3.95 -20.50
N ARG A 84 34.21 -3.53 -21.01
CA ARG A 84 32.99 -4.35 -21.12
C ARG A 84 32.09 -3.92 -22.26
N GLU A 85 31.13 -4.76 -22.63
CA GLU A 85 30.08 -4.39 -23.57
C GLU A 85 29.18 -3.26 -23.02
N PRO A 86 28.71 -2.34 -23.86
CA PRO A 86 27.82 -1.25 -23.46
C PRO A 86 26.45 -1.77 -23.00
N ASN A 87 25.96 -1.23 -21.90
CA ASN A 87 24.55 -1.39 -21.54
C ASN A 87 23.68 -0.49 -22.42
N THR A 88 22.71 -1.08 -23.09
CA THR A 88 21.74 -0.34 -23.91
C THR A 88 20.39 -0.33 -23.23
N ILE A 89 19.89 0.86 -22.90
CA ILE A 89 18.54 1.03 -22.32
C ILE A 89 17.66 1.64 -23.42
N ARG A 90 16.64 0.88 -23.84
CA ARG A 90 15.68 1.31 -24.85
C ARG A 90 14.28 0.81 -24.50
N SER A 91 13.24 1.52 -24.95
CA SER A 91 11.83 1.15 -24.81
C SER A 91 11.14 0.90 -26.15
N PHE A 92 11.85 1.06 -27.25
CA PHE A 92 11.30 0.91 -28.59
C PHE A 92 11.85 -0.35 -29.26
N TYR A 93 10.95 -1.21 -29.72
CA TYR A 93 11.25 -2.50 -30.36
C TYR A 93 10.48 -2.60 -31.67
N MET A 94 11.18 -2.81 -32.78
CA MET A 94 10.57 -2.93 -34.12
C MET A 94 10.38 -4.36 -34.57
N GLU A 95 11.16 -5.29 -34.03
CA GLU A 95 11.09 -6.70 -34.40
C GLU A 95 9.84 -7.36 -33.83
N PRO A 96 9.03 -8.09 -34.60
CA PRO A 96 7.87 -8.82 -34.13
C PRO A 96 8.24 -9.74 -32.95
N GLY A 97 7.44 -9.72 -31.89
CA GLY A 97 7.62 -10.56 -30.70
C GLY A 97 8.57 -10.01 -29.63
N THR A 98 9.52 -9.14 -29.96
CA THR A 98 10.53 -8.66 -29.01
C THR A 98 9.90 -7.86 -27.86
N LEU A 99 8.89 -7.04 -28.13
CA LEU A 99 8.17 -6.30 -27.09
C LEU A 99 7.36 -7.25 -26.19
N GLU A 100 6.76 -8.31 -26.76
CA GLU A 100 6.03 -9.30 -25.98
C GLU A 100 6.97 -10.06 -25.01
N GLU A 101 8.14 -10.48 -25.48
CA GLU A 101 9.15 -11.13 -24.59
C GLU A 101 9.64 -10.19 -23.49
N THR A 102 9.81 -8.92 -23.79
CA THR A 102 10.15 -7.91 -22.78
C THR A 102 9.03 -7.77 -21.74
N ASN A 103 7.78 -7.73 -22.17
CA ASN A 103 6.64 -7.68 -21.26
C ASN A 103 6.51 -8.96 -20.41
N LYS A 104 6.75 -10.15 -20.96
CA LYS A 104 6.78 -11.42 -20.18
C LYS A 104 7.83 -11.35 -19.06
N ARG A 105 9.02 -10.80 -19.36
CA ARG A 105 10.07 -10.59 -18.34
C ARG A 105 9.64 -9.60 -17.26
N ILE A 106 8.98 -8.50 -17.65
CA ILE A 106 8.43 -7.52 -16.70
C ILE A 106 7.37 -8.18 -15.83
N GLN A 107 6.43 -8.93 -16.40
CA GLN A 107 5.39 -9.63 -15.65
C GLN A 107 5.96 -10.65 -14.65
N LYS A 108 7.04 -11.37 -15.02
CA LYS A 108 7.73 -12.26 -14.07
C LYS A 108 8.26 -11.49 -12.87
N LYS A 109 8.97 -10.39 -13.11
CA LYS A 109 9.46 -9.49 -12.05
C LYS A 109 8.33 -8.97 -11.16
N LEU A 110 7.19 -8.57 -11.74
CA LEU A 110 6.06 -8.07 -10.97
C LEU A 110 5.46 -9.15 -10.06
N LYS A 111 5.40 -10.40 -10.50
CA LYS A 111 4.97 -11.53 -9.67
C LYS A 111 5.93 -11.80 -8.52
N GLU A 112 7.23 -11.64 -8.72
CA GLU A 112 8.24 -11.74 -7.65
C GLU A 112 8.01 -10.65 -6.60
N ILE A 113 7.77 -9.40 -7.03
CA ILE A 113 7.43 -8.28 -6.12
C ILE A 113 6.13 -8.58 -5.36
N GLU A 114 5.09 -9.09 -6.03
CA GLU A 114 3.82 -9.46 -5.39
C GLU A 114 3.99 -10.55 -4.32
N ALA A 115 4.93 -11.46 -4.50
CA ALA A 115 5.20 -12.52 -3.54
C ALA A 115 6.04 -12.09 -2.34
N GLU A 116 6.97 -11.14 -2.53
CA GLU A 116 8.00 -10.83 -1.53
C GLU A 116 7.75 -9.52 -0.77
N GLU A 117 7.02 -8.56 -1.35
CA GLU A 117 7.00 -7.18 -0.84
C GLU A 117 5.62 -6.73 -0.32
N VAL A 118 4.71 -7.66 -0.10
CA VAL A 118 3.46 -7.35 0.63
C VAL A 118 3.79 -6.98 2.07
N ARG A 119 3.33 -5.79 2.50
CA ARG A 119 3.56 -5.26 3.84
C ARG A 119 2.26 -4.77 4.44
N TYR A 120 1.99 -5.17 5.67
CA TYR A 120 0.83 -4.73 6.43
C TYR A 120 1.11 -4.74 7.94
N GLU A 121 0.25 -4.08 8.69
CA GLU A 121 0.22 -4.11 10.14
C GLU A 121 -1.14 -4.65 10.59
N SER A 122 -1.14 -5.56 11.56
CA SER A 122 -2.34 -6.01 12.28
C SER A 122 -2.37 -5.39 13.66
N PHE A 123 -3.50 -4.82 14.05
CA PHE A 123 -3.71 -4.24 15.37
C PHE A 123 -5.00 -4.77 15.98
N GLN A 124 -4.89 -5.47 17.11
CA GLN A 124 -6.02 -6.07 17.86
C GLN A 124 -6.95 -6.95 16.98
N MET A 125 -6.36 -7.78 16.11
CA MET A 125 -7.11 -8.67 15.22
C MET A 125 -7.41 -10.05 15.80
N GLU A 126 -6.82 -10.42 16.93
CA GLU A 126 -6.83 -11.79 17.48
C GLU A 126 -8.24 -12.29 17.78
N ASP A 127 -9.11 -11.42 18.26
CA ASP A 127 -10.51 -11.70 18.64
C ASP A 127 -11.52 -10.79 17.94
N ALA A 128 -11.07 -10.07 16.90
CA ALA A 128 -11.91 -9.09 16.21
C ALA A 128 -13.09 -9.76 15.49
N GLU A 129 -14.28 -9.17 15.62
CA GLU A 129 -15.46 -9.50 14.85
C GLU A 129 -15.67 -8.54 13.68
N VAL A 130 -15.16 -7.32 13.79
CA VAL A 130 -15.16 -6.32 12.72
C VAL A 130 -13.73 -5.89 12.44
N MET A 131 -13.34 -5.95 11.18
CA MET A 131 -12.02 -5.53 10.71
C MET A 131 -12.11 -4.16 10.04
N PHE A 132 -11.45 -3.16 10.64
CA PHE A 132 -11.14 -1.93 9.90
C PHE A 132 -10.04 -2.19 8.87
N VAL A 133 -10.16 -1.56 7.69
CA VAL A 133 -9.07 -1.47 6.72
C VAL A 133 -8.85 0.00 6.39
N ALA A 134 -7.65 0.50 6.71
CA ALA A 134 -7.30 1.90 6.53
C ALA A 134 -5.79 2.06 6.43
N TYR A 135 -5.31 3.14 5.80
CA TYR A 135 -3.89 3.50 5.73
C TYR A 135 -3.69 4.99 6.08
N GLY A 136 -2.45 5.42 6.25
CA GLY A 136 -2.11 6.82 6.51
C GLY A 136 -2.78 7.37 7.77
N THR A 137 -3.27 8.60 7.70
CA THR A 137 -4.01 9.26 8.79
C THR A 137 -5.27 8.50 9.17
N SER A 138 -6.00 7.91 8.22
CA SER A 138 -7.21 7.11 8.53
C SER A 138 -6.89 5.92 9.42
N ALA A 139 -5.77 5.22 9.22
CA ALA A 139 -5.35 4.13 10.10
C ALA A 139 -5.05 4.58 11.52
N ARG A 140 -4.44 5.77 11.68
CA ARG A 140 -4.19 6.37 13.01
C ARG A 140 -5.50 6.63 13.74
N LEU A 141 -6.48 7.21 13.05
CA LEU A 141 -7.81 7.46 13.62
C LEU A 141 -8.50 6.16 14.00
N CYS A 142 -8.48 5.15 13.14
CA CYS A 142 -9.06 3.84 13.43
C CYS A 142 -8.46 3.18 14.68
N LYS A 143 -7.18 3.35 14.98
CA LYS A 143 -6.58 2.83 16.23
C LYS A 143 -7.21 3.48 17.48
N GLY A 144 -7.57 4.76 17.41
CA GLY A 144 -8.32 5.45 18.48
C GLY A 144 -9.75 4.91 18.60
N VAL A 145 -10.46 4.86 17.48
CA VAL A 145 -11.81 4.30 17.36
C VAL A 145 -11.90 2.88 17.93
N ILE A 146 -10.95 2.02 17.59
CA ILE A 146 -10.89 0.62 18.07
C ILE A 146 -10.79 0.56 19.59
N ARG A 147 -9.93 1.39 20.21
CA ARG A 147 -9.80 1.41 21.67
C ARG A 147 -11.11 1.82 22.35
N GLU A 148 -11.82 2.80 21.80
CA GLU A 148 -13.11 3.27 22.31
C GLU A 148 -14.20 2.19 22.16
N LEU A 149 -14.36 1.62 20.96
CA LEU A 149 -15.34 0.57 20.70
C LEU A 149 -15.11 -0.68 21.53
N ARG A 150 -13.85 -1.07 21.75
CA ARG A 150 -13.51 -2.19 22.65
C ARG A 150 -13.85 -1.88 24.11
N GLY A 151 -13.73 -0.63 24.54
CA GLY A 151 -14.22 -0.17 25.84
C GLY A 151 -15.73 -0.35 26.00
N GLU A 152 -16.49 -0.33 24.91
CA GLU A 152 -17.93 -0.60 24.86
C GLU A 152 -18.26 -2.10 24.63
N GLY A 153 -17.25 -2.98 24.52
CA GLY A 153 -17.44 -4.42 24.30
C GLY A 153 -17.55 -4.83 22.84
N ILE A 154 -17.36 -3.91 21.88
CA ILE A 154 -17.40 -4.20 20.44
C ILE A 154 -16.01 -4.64 19.99
N ARG A 155 -15.85 -5.90 19.59
CA ARG A 155 -14.57 -6.49 19.21
C ARG A 155 -14.16 -6.08 17.80
N THR A 156 -13.40 -5.02 17.73
CA THR A 156 -12.87 -4.45 16.47
C THR A 156 -11.37 -4.56 16.40
N GLY A 157 -10.82 -4.69 15.21
CA GLY A 157 -9.38 -4.67 14.92
C GLY A 157 -9.07 -3.93 13.64
N LEU A 158 -7.80 -3.69 13.34
CA LEU A 158 -7.34 -3.00 12.14
C LEU A 158 -6.35 -3.87 11.37
N LEU A 159 -6.57 -4.02 10.08
CA LEU A 159 -5.56 -4.37 9.12
C LEU A 159 -5.16 -3.10 8.36
N ARG A 160 -3.92 -2.66 8.53
CA ARG A 160 -3.36 -1.50 7.83
C ARG A 160 -2.46 -1.95 6.68
N PRO A 161 -2.85 -1.78 5.42
CA PRO A 161 -1.92 -1.91 4.32
C PRO A 161 -0.77 -0.90 4.47
N ILE A 162 0.47 -1.37 4.43
CA ILE A 162 1.68 -0.56 4.34
C ILE A 162 2.08 -0.46 2.87
N SER A 163 2.03 -1.57 2.14
CA SER A 163 2.09 -1.54 0.68
C SER A 163 0.68 -1.46 0.10
N LEU A 164 0.42 -0.46 -0.74
CA LEU A 164 -0.82 -0.35 -1.51
C LEU A 164 -0.70 -1.08 -2.85
N TRP A 165 0.50 -1.23 -3.34
CA TRP A 165 0.87 -2.24 -4.32
C TRP A 165 2.30 -2.73 -4.00
N PRO A 166 2.50 -4.04 -3.84
CA PRO A 166 1.48 -5.10 -3.86
C PRO A 166 0.50 -5.01 -2.69
N PHE A 167 -0.77 -5.27 -2.95
CA PHE A 167 -1.84 -5.16 -1.95
C PHE A 167 -1.96 -6.44 -1.12
N PRO A 168 -2.23 -6.37 0.19
CA PRO A 168 -2.30 -7.53 1.08
C PRO A 168 -3.61 -8.33 0.94
N SER A 169 -3.92 -8.76 -0.30
CA SER A 169 -5.17 -9.43 -0.63
C SER A 169 -5.33 -10.78 0.06
N GLU A 170 -4.24 -11.54 0.21
CA GLU A 170 -4.30 -12.87 0.81
C GLU A 170 -4.70 -12.81 2.27
N ILE A 171 -4.06 -11.95 3.06
CA ILE A 171 -4.38 -11.82 4.49
C ILE A 171 -5.79 -11.24 4.70
N ILE A 172 -6.26 -10.32 3.84
CA ILE A 172 -7.65 -9.84 3.89
C ILE A 172 -8.61 -11.01 3.66
N ARG A 173 -8.34 -11.87 2.69
CA ARG A 173 -9.16 -13.04 2.39
C ARG A 173 -9.18 -14.03 3.57
N GLU A 174 -8.02 -14.35 4.14
CA GLU A 174 -7.91 -15.25 5.29
C GLU A 174 -8.65 -14.72 6.53
N LEU A 175 -8.52 -13.42 6.80
CA LEU A 175 -9.21 -12.80 7.92
C LEU A 175 -10.72 -12.70 7.69
N SER A 176 -11.16 -12.55 6.44
CA SER A 176 -12.59 -12.51 6.09
C SER A 176 -13.34 -13.78 6.47
N ASP A 177 -12.66 -14.91 6.61
CA ASP A 177 -13.28 -16.16 7.08
C ASP A 177 -13.53 -16.20 8.62
N LYS A 178 -12.97 -15.23 9.36
CA LYS A 178 -12.96 -15.19 10.83
C LYS A 178 -13.76 -14.04 11.43
N ILE A 179 -14.15 -13.08 10.62
CA ILE A 179 -14.83 -11.84 11.04
C ILE A 179 -16.26 -11.79 10.49
N LYS A 180 -17.06 -10.85 10.99
CA LYS A 180 -18.47 -10.66 10.56
C LYS A 180 -18.60 -9.61 9.45
N SER A 181 -17.75 -8.58 9.48
CA SER A 181 -17.77 -7.49 8.49
C SER A 181 -16.42 -6.78 8.39
N ILE A 182 -16.23 -6.07 7.28
CA ILE A 182 -15.10 -5.16 7.05
C ILE A 182 -15.63 -3.72 6.98
N PHE A 183 -14.91 -2.79 7.61
CA PHE A 183 -15.20 -1.37 7.56
C PHE A 183 -14.01 -0.59 7.04
N VAL A 184 -14.11 -0.05 5.83
CA VAL A 184 -13.03 0.67 5.16
C VAL A 184 -13.16 2.16 5.41
N VAL A 185 -12.05 2.80 5.82
CA VAL A 185 -11.99 4.25 6.09
C VAL A 185 -10.93 4.91 5.22
N GLU A 186 -11.35 5.89 4.41
CA GLU A 186 -10.45 6.59 3.49
C GLU A 186 -10.68 8.11 3.49
N MET A 187 -9.66 8.87 3.08
CA MET A 187 -9.80 10.32 2.83
C MET A 187 -10.03 10.62 1.34
N ASN A 188 -10.92 9.84 0.72
CA ASN A 188 -11.34 9.97 -0.67
C ASN A 188 -12.75 9.38 -0.84
N ALA A 189 -13.26 9.30 -2.07
CA ALA A 189 -14.60 8.80 -2.40
C ALA A 189 -14.68 7.26 -2.52
N GLY A 190 -13.68 6.53 -2.08
CA GLY A 190 -13.60 5.07 -2.16
C GLY A 190 -12.74 4.61 -3.33
N GLN A 191 -11.48 4.31 -3.04
CA GLN A 191 -10.52 3.73 -3.98
C GLN A 191 -9.99 2.39 -3.48
N MET A 192 -9.44 2.35 -2.27
CA MET A 192 -8.94 1.11 -1.66
C MET A 192 -10.09 0.14 -1.35
N VAL A 193 -11.28 0.64 -1.05
CA VAL A 193 -12.46 -0.21 -0.80
C VAL A 193 -12.77 -1.14 -1.97
N GLU A 194 -12.45 -0.75 -3.22
CA GLU A 194 -12.57 -1.63 -4.38
C GLU A 194 -11.61 -2.82 -4.31
N ASP A 195 -10.35 -2.55 -3.90
CA ASP A 195 -9.34 -3.61 -3.72
C ASP A 195 -9.70 -4.54 -2.55
N VAL A 196 -10.25 -3.98 -1.46
CA VAL A 196 -10.74 -4.76 -0.32
C VAL A 196 -11.88 -5.68 -0.73
N ARG A 197 -12.86 -5.20 -1.50
CA ARG A 197 -13.97 -6.02 -2.03
C ARG A 197 -13.46 -7.15 -2.91
N LEU A 198 -12.52 -6.86 -3.81
CA LEU A 198 -11.90 -7.88 -4.66
C LEU A 198 -11.13 -8.93 -3.83
N ALA A 199 -10.44 -8.51 -2.77
CA ALA A 199 -9.71 -9.41 -1.88
C ALA A 199 -10.65 -10.28 -1.03
N CYS A 200 -11.71 -9.67 -0.48
CA CYS A 200 -12.71 -10.34 0.37
C CYS A 200 -13.57 -11.36 -0.43
N ARG A 201 -13.81 -11.13 -1.73
CA ARG A 201 -14.63 -12.01 -2.58
C ARG A 201 -16.02 -12.29 -2.00
N ASP A 202 -16.69 -11.26 -1.53
CA ASP A 202 -18.05 -11.29 -0.97
C ASP A 202 -18.26 -12.26 0.23
N ARG A 203 -17.17 -12.66 0.92
CA ARG A 203 -17.26 -13.53 2.09
C ARG A 203 -17.96 -12.89 3.27
N VAL A 204 -17.77 -11.58 3.45
CA VAL A 204 -18.42 -10.76 4.47
C VAL A 204 -18.81 -9.41 3.88
N PRO A 205 -19.79 -8.71 4.46
CA PRO A 205 -20.14 -7.34 4.07
C PRO A 205 -18.95 -6.40 4.19
N VAL A 206 -18.77 -5.52 3.18
CA VAL A 206 -17.73 -4.48 3.16
C VAL A 206 -18.41 -3.12 3.17
N HIS A 207 -18.35 -2.44 4.29
CA HIS A 207 -18.86 -1.09 4.50
C HIS A 207 -17.75 -0.06 4.25
N PHE A 208 -18.14 1.17 3.96
CA PHE A 208 -17.23 2.23 3.60
C PHE A 208 -17.64 3.57 4.22
N HIS A 209 -16.64 4.28 4.77
CA HIS A 209 -16.76 5.68 5.16
C HIS A 209 -15.61 6.48 4.59
N GLY A 210 -15.91 7.59 3.90
CA GLY A 210 -14.90 8.44 3.27
C GLY A 210 -15.20 9.92 3.38
N ARG A 211 -14.14 10.74 3.46
CA ARG A 211 -14.20 12.20 3.38
C ARG A 211 -13.34 12.67 2.21
N MET A 212 -13.79 13.71 1.53
CA MET A 212 -13.15 14.25 0.32
C MET A 212 -12.80 15.71 0.49
N GLY A 213 -12.01 16.26 -0.45
CA GLY A 213 -11.75 17.70 -0.54
C GLY A 213 -11.00 18.27 0.67
N GLY A 214 -10.06 17.50 1.25
CA GLY A 214 -9.33 17.91 2.46
C GLY A 214 -10.06 17.61 3.77
N GLY A 215 -11.29 17.05 3.70
CA GLY A 215 -12.02 16.56 4.89
C GLY A 215 -11.30 15.37 5.52
N VAL A 216 -11.16 15.40 6.83
CA VAL A 216 -10.61 14.27 7.62
C VAL A 216 -11.76 13.65 8.40
N PRO A 217 -11.95 12.31 8.37
CA PRO A 217 -12.95 11.64 9.20
C PRO A 217 -12.69 11.93 10.68
N THR A 218 -13.75 12.11 11.46
CA THR A 218 -13.63 12.19 12.91
C THR A 218 -13.88 10.84 13.55
N THR A 219 -13.40 10.64 14.77
CA THR A 219 -13.66 9.43 15.57
C THR A 219 -15.16 9.18 15.72
N GLU A 220 -15.92 10.25 16.05
CA GLU A 220 -17.37 10.18 16.24
C GLU A 220 -18.13 9.78 14.95
N GLU A 221 -17.72 10.34 13.80
CA GLU A 221 -18.30 9.96 12.50
C GLU A 221 -18.08 8.47 12.22
N ILE A 222 -16.84 7.99 12.39
CA ILE A 222 -16.50 6.58 12.14
C ILE A 222 -17.29 5.65 13.06
N ILE A 223 -17.36 5.95 14.37
CA ILE A 223 -18.11 5.16 15.34
C ILE A 223 -19.60 5.14 15.00
N THR A 224 -20.17 6.31 14.70
CA THR A 224 -21.59 6.44 14.35
C THR A 224 -21.92 5.63 13.11
N GLN A 225 -21.12 5.74 12.06
CA GLN A 225 -21.32 5.00 10.82
C GLN A 225 -21.14 3.48 11.02
N LEU A 226 -20.15 3.06 11.79
CA LEU A 226 -19.99 1.65 12.11
C LEU A 226 -21.21 1.08 12.85
N LYS A 227 -21.66 1.77 13.92
CA LYS A 227 -22.82 1.32 14.73
C LYS A 227 -24.12 1.16 13.91
N GLN A 228 -24.26 1.86 12.79
CA GLN A 228 -25.37 1.69 11.88
C GLN A 228 -25.30 0.41 11.03
N THR A 229 -24.14 -0.26 11.03
CA THR A 229 -23.89 -1.47 10.22
C THR A 229 -23.84 -2.74 11.06
N LEU A 230 -23.87 -2.62 12.40
CA LEU A 230 -23.91 -3.73 13.35
C LEU A 230 -25.35 -4.19 13.59
#